data_adf2f1a7f029ecc1329a1a8a828968bf
#
_entry.id   adf2f1a7f029ecc1329a1a8a828968bf
#
_cell.length_a   1.000
_cell.length_b   1.000
_cell.length_c   1.000
_cell.angle_alpha   90.00
_cell.angle_beta   90.00
_cell.angle_gamma   90.00
#
_symmetry.space_group_name_H-M   'P 1'
#
loop_
_entity.id
_entity.type
_entity.pdbx_description
1 polymer ?
#
loop_
_entity_poly.entity_id
_entity_poly.type
_entity_poly.pdbx_seq_one_letter_code
_entity_poly.pdbx_strand_id
1 'polypeptide(L)'
;MTLRSSGSHHGQVPFPCCDEWARTPWREPSGLRATQHMPLVASLPRLAPVSDCLFCRMVAGEIPADVVHETDRVLAFRDINPQAPTHVLVIPKEHHATAAALASADPGLLGEVVAGAHTVALQERLVSDGGTEPGYRLVTNTGPKAGQSVHHVHFHLLGGRRMEWPPG
;
A
#
# COMPACT_ATOMS: atom_id res chain seq x y z
N MET A 1 45.83 25.25 34.64
CA MET A 1 45.56 23.82 34.28
C MET A 1 44.28 23.81 33.45
N THR A 2 44.45 23.82 32.13
CA THR A 2 43.36 24.13 31.17
C THR A 2 43.00 22.83 30.50
N LEU A 3 41.77 22.34 30.75
CA LEU A 3 41.22 21.14 30.08
C LEU A 3 40.63 21.53 28.74
N ARG A 4 41.14 20.95 27.66
CA ARG A 4 40.62 21.04 26.29
C ARG A 4 39.49 20.02 26.12
N SER A 5 38.28 20.50 25.76
CA SER A 5 37.17 19.70 25.34
C SER A 5 37.35 19.32 23.87
N SER A 6 37.42 18.03 23.57
CA SER A 6 37.43 17.48 22.21
C SER A 6 35.98 17.24 21.75
N GLY A 7 35.50 18.08 20.83
CA GLY A 7 34.20 17.92 20.17
C GLY A 7 34.25 16.80 19.13
N SER A 8 33.39 15.80 19.30
CA SER A 8 33.13 14.76 18.32
C SER A 8 32.22 15.29 17.23
N HIS A 9 32.72 15.46 16.03
CA HIS A 9 31.91 15.73 14.85
C HIS A 9 31.21 14.44 14.40
N HIS A 10 29.92 14.35 14.68
CA HIS A 10 29.06 13.37 14.02
C HIS A 10 28.80 13.86 12.59
N GLY A 11 29.37 13.15 11.62
CA GLY A 11 29.12 13.39 10.20
C GLY A 11 27.66 13.09 9.83
N GLN A 12 26.90 14.14 9.68
CA GLN A 12 25.57 14.11 9.07
C GLN A 12 25.76 13.89 7.57
N VAL A 13 25.41 12.72 7.05
CA VAL A 13 25.29 12.48 5.62
C VAL A 13 24.06 13.24 5.13
N PRO A 14 24.18 14.22 4.23
CA PRO A 14 23.02 14.90 3.68
C PRO A 14 22.25 13.94 2.79
N PHE A 15 20.97 13.71 3.11
CA PHE A 15 20.03 13.10 2.17
C PHE A 15 19.85 14.07 1.00
N PRO A 16 19.96 13.64 -0.27
CA PRO A 16 19.69 14.51 -1.39
C PRO A 16 18.22 14.92 -1.35
N CYS A 17 18.00 16.22 -1.35
CA CYS A 17 16.68 16.85 -1.43
C CYS A 17 15.91 16.37 -2.66
N CYS A 18 14.59 16.27 -2.54
CA CYS A 18 13.62 15.79 -3.53
C CYS A 18 13.59 16.56 -4.88
N ASP A 19 14.47 17.52 -5.11
CA ASP A 19 14.46 18.38 -6.30
C ASP A 19 15.09 17.78 -7.56
N GLU A 20 15.75 16.65 -7.47
CA GLU A 20 16.49 16.08 -8.61
C GLU A 20 15.63 15.17 -9.50
N TRP A 21 14.47 14.72 -9.03
CA TRP A 21 13.54 13.90 -9.82
C TRP A 21 12.64 14.67 -10.77
N ALA A 22 12.57 16.00 -10.62
CA ALA A 22 11.67 16.85 -11.43
C ALA A 22 12.24 17.28 -12.78
N ARG A 23 13.49 16.95 -13.14
CA ARG A 23 14.18 17.53 -14.30
C ARG A 23 14.56 16.57 -15.41
N THR A 24 14.19 15.30 -15.36
CA THR A 24 14.41 14.40 -16.50
C THR A 24 13.12 14.31 -17.31
N PRO A 25 13.08 14.93 -18.52
CA PRO A 25 11.96 14.69 -19.42
C PRO A 25 12.03 13.23 -19.88
N TRP A 26 10.93 12.52 -19.71
CA TRP A 26 10.73 11.20 -20.27
C TRP A 26 10.96 11.27 -21.79
N ARG A 27 12.06 10.70 -22.28
CA ARG A 27 12.25 10.51 -23.72
C ARG A 27 11.36 9.33 -24.13
N GLU A 28 10.37 9.62 -24.93
CA GLU A 28 9.68 8.57 -25.67
C GLU A 28 10.68 7.87 -26.61
N PRO A 29 10.72 6.54 -26.65
CA PRO A 29 11.50 5.83 -27.64
C PRO A 29 10.87 6.04 -29.01
N SER A 30 11.46 6.92 -29.80
CA SER A 30 11.14 7.09 -31.21
C SER A 30 11.56 5.85 -31.97
N GLY A 31 10.60 5.10 -32.50
CA GLY A 31 10.87 4.08 -33.51
C GLY A 31 10.23 2.71 -33.30
N LEU A 32 8.92 2.63 -33.17
CA LEU A 32 8.20 1.39 -33.43
C LEU A 32 7.38 1.56 -34.71
N ARG A 33 7.90 1.02 -35.83
CA ARG A 33 7.12 0.82 -37.05
C ARG A 33 6.00 -0.18 -36.73
N ALA A 34 4.77 0.28 -36.88
CA ALA A 34 3.60 -0.55 -36.89
C ALA A 34 3.59 -1.40 -38.15
N THR A 35 3.96 -2.69 -38.06
CA THR A 35 3.50 -3.78 -38.94
C THR A 35 3.95 -5.11 -38.33
N GLN A 36 3.18 -5.67 -37.42
CA GLN A 36 3.15 -7.11 -37.22
C GLN A 36 1.73 -7.50 -36.83
N HIS A 37 1.14 -8.35 -37.66
CA HIS A 37 -0.11 -9.07 -37.41
C HIS A 37 -0.05 -9.67 -36.00
N MET A 38 -0.90 -9.21 -35.10
CA MET A 38 -1.11 -9.87 -33.83
C MET A 38 -1.79 -11.21 -34.07
N PRO A 39 -1.20 -12.33 -33.64
CA PRO A 39 -1.92 -13.58 -33.58
C PRO A 39 -3.01 -13.44 -32.49
N LEU A 40 -4.13 -13.96 -32.85
CA LEU A 40 -5.37 -14.18 -32.14
C LEU A 40 -5.20 -14.33 -30.62
N VAL A 41 -5.93 -13.46 -29.91
CA VAL A 41 -6.25 -13.47 -28.49
C VAL A 41 -6.03 -14.81 -27.81
N ALA A 42 -4.90 -14.95 -27.10
CA ALA A 42 -4.85 -15.87 -25.98
C ALA A 42 -5.96 -15.44 -25.02
N SER A 43 -6.87 -16.34 -24.70
CA SER A 43 -7.97 -16.08 -23.78
C SER A 43 -7.38 -15.52 -22.48
N LEU A 44 -7.70 -14.25 -22.20
CA LEU A 44 -7.41 -13.65 -20.91
C LEU A 44 -7.95 -14.59 -19.82
N PRO A 45 -7.17 -14.89 -18.76
CA PRO A 45 -7.70 -15.65 -17.64
C PRO A 45 -9.00 -14.97 -17.23
N ARG A 46 -10.11 -15.72 -17.22
CA ARG A 46 -11.37 -15.22 -16.69
C ARG A 46 -11.09 -14.78 -15.27
N LEU A 47 -11.25 -13.48 -15.02
CA LEU A 47 -11.32 -12.99 -13.66
C LEU A 47 -12.37 -13.85 -12.96
N ALA A 48 -12.03 -14.44 -11.81
CA ALA A 48 -12.98 -15.18 -11.00
C ALA A 48 -14.23 -14.31 -10.83
N PRO A 49 -15.45 -14.87 -10.95
CA PRO A 49 -16.65 -14.09 -10.71
C PRO A 49 -16.54 -13.43 -9.35
N VAL A 50 -17.02 -12.19 -9.25
CA VAL A 50 -16.95 -11.37 -8.03
C VAL A 50 -17.49 -12.13 -6.80
N SER A 51 -18.43 -13.07 -7.02
CA SER A 51 -18.96 -13.99 -6.02
C SER A 51 -17.93 -14.93 -5.36
N ASP A 52 -16.82 -15.23 -6.03
CA ASP A 52 -15.77 -16.11 -5.49
C ASP A 52 -14.66 -15.33 -4.75
N CYS A 53 -14.71 -14.00 -4.80
CA CYS A 53 -13.72 -13.18 -4.10
C CYS A 53 -14.05 -13.11 -2.60
N LEU A 54 -13.07 -13.56 -1.77
CA LEU A 54 -13.19 -13.54 -0.30
C LEU A 54 -13.59 -12.16 0.23
N PHE A 55 -12.93 -11.10 -0.27
CA PHE A 55 -13.17 -9.73 0.23
C PHE A 55 -14.49 -9.16 -0.27
N CYS A 56 -14.93 -9.48 -1.49
CA CYS A 56 -16.27 -9.11 -1.94
C CYS A 56 -17.37 -9.74 -1.07
N ARG A 57 -17.17 -10.98 -0.63
CA ARG A 57 -18.09 -11.66 0.28
C ARG A 57 -18.08 -11.06 1.69
N MET A 58 -16.93 -10.57 2.17
CA MET A 58 -16.85 -9.81 3.42
C MET A 58 -17.58 -8.48 3.30
N VAL A 59 -17.40 -7.74 2.21
CA VAL A 59 -18.13 -6.50 1.91
C VAL A 59 -19.64 -6.74 1.85
N ALA A 60 -20.07 -7.87 1.29
CA ALA A 60 -21.47 -8.26 1.24
C ALA A 60 -22.04 -8.75 2.59
N GLY A 61 -21.20 -8.89 3.63
CA GLY A 61 -21.61 -9.41 4.94
C GLY A 61 -21.84 -10.93 4.98
N GLU A 62 -21.44 -11.66 3.93
CA GLU A 62 -21.56 -13.12 3.86
C GLU A 62 -20.51 -13.84 4.71
N ILE A 63 -19.37 -13.20 4.92
CA ILE A 63 -18.26 -13.69 5.74
C ILE A 63 -18.00 -12.66 6.84
N PRO A 64 -17.99 -13.07 8.11
CA PRO A 64 -17.72 -12.16 9.22
C PRO A 64 -16.28 -11.64 9.15
N ALA A 65 -16.11 -10.36 9.50
CA ALA A 65 -14.81 -9.70 9.64
C ALA A 65 -14.81 -8.84 10.91
N ASP A 66 -13.65 -8.75 11.56
CA ASP A 66 -13.45 -7.82 12.69
C ASP A 66 -13.19 -6.41 12.16
N VAL A 67 -14.29 -5.72 11.86
CA VAL A 67 -14.29 -4.39 11.22
C VAL A 67 -13.85 -3.32 12.22
N VAL A 68 -12.84 -2.54 11.88
CA VAL A 68 -12.31 -1.43 12.70
C VAL A 68 -12.63 -0.06 12.12
N HIS A 69 -12.88 0.04 10.80
CA HIS A 69 -13.28 1.28 10.14
C HIS A 69 -14.05 0.96 8.86
N GLU A 70 -15.07 1.75 8.59
CA GLU A 70 -15.92 1.58 7.40
C GLU A 70 -16.42 2.93 6.92
N THR A 71 -16.44 3.11 5.60
CA THR A 71 -17.10 4.20 4.88
C THR A 71 -18.01 3.62 3.79
N ASP A 72 -18.64 4.47 3.00
CA ASP A 72 -19.44 4.02 1.86
C ASP A 72 -18.60 3.23 0.85
N ARG A 73 -17.30 3.53 0.72
CA ARG A 73 -16.44 2.99 -0.33
C ARG A 73 -15.23 2.18 0.18
N VAL A 74 -14.91 2.26 1.47
CA VAL A 74 -13.73 1.62 2.06
C VAL A 74 -14.15 0.77 3.24
N LEU A 75 -13.51 -0.40 3.40
CA LEU A 75 -13.65 -1.29 4.54
C LEU A 75 -12.27 -1.60 5.11
N ALA A 76 -12.12 -1.51 6.43
CA ALA A 76 -10.91 -1.90 7.14
C ALA A 76 -11.24 -2.90 8.27
N PHE A 77 -10.49 -4.00 8.32
CA PHE A 77 -10.71 -5.09 9.27
C PHE A 77 -9.40 -5.72 9.70
N ARG A 78 -9.38 -6.35 10.88
CA ARG A 78 -8.19 -7.00 11.42
C ARG A 78 -7.82 -8.23 10.59
N ASP A 79 -6.51 -8.40 10.35
CA ASP A 79 -6.01 -9.61 9.72
C ASP A 79 -6.10 -10.80 10.71
N ILE A 80 -6.56 -11.94 10.22
CA ILE A 80 -6.68 -13.17 11.04
C ILE A 80 -5.33 -13.81 11.37
N ASN A 81 -4.27 -13.43 10.65
CA ASN A 81 -2.90 -13.89 10.87
C ASN A 81 -1.95 -12.69 11.06
N PRO A 82 -2.05 -11.97 12.18
CA PRO A 82 -1.37 -10.71 12.37
C PRO A 82 0.16 -10.86 12.39
N GLN A 83 0.85 -10.04 11.60
CA GLN A 83 2.32 -9.98 11.52
C GLN A 83 2.92 -8.83 12.35
N ALA A 84 2.08 -8.08 13.04
CA ALA A 84 2.44 -7.02 13.96
C ALA A 84 1.33 -6.87 15.01
N PRO A 85 1.56 -6.23 16.17
CA PRO A 85 0.53 -5.97 17.17
C PRO A 85 -0.72 -5.29 16.60
N THR A 86 -0.53 -4.33 15.69
CA THR A 86 -1.59 -3.83 14.81
C THR A 86 -1.33 -4.34 13.40
N HIS A 87 -2.24 -5.16 12.87
CA HIS A 87 -2.28 -5.60 11.49
C HIS A 87 -3.72 -5.53 10.97
N VAL A 88 -3.98 -4.53 10.16
CA VAL A 88 -5.31 -4.24 9.60
C VAL A 88 -5.21 -4.27 8.08
N LEU A 89 -6.18 -4.90 7.43
CA LEU A 89 -6.36 -4.84 5.99
C LEU A 89 -7.34 -3.73 5.65
N VAL A 90 -6.95 -2.88 4.69
CA VAL A 90 -7.80 -1.79 4.20
C VAL A 90 -8.04 -2.03 2.72
N ILE A 91 -9.32 -2.13 2.34
CA ILE A 91 -9.75 -2.48 0.99
C ILE A 91 -10.78 -1.47 0.46
N PRO A 92 -10.84 -1.22 -0.85
CA PRO A 92 -12.03 -0.63 -1.45
C PRO A 92 -13.17 -1.66 -1.42
N LYS A 93 -14.41 -1.21 -1.27
CA LYS A 93 -15.60 -2.09 -1.40
C LYS A 93 -15.81 -2.53 -2.85
N GLU A 94 -15.43 -1.69 -3.80
CA GLU A 94 -15.42 -2.03 -5.22
C GLU A 94 -14.23 -2.97 -5.54
N HIS A 95 -14.50 -3.98 -6.37
CA HIS A 95 -13.49 -4.97 -6.71
C HIS A 95 -12.48 -4.46 -7.74
N HIS A 96 -11.24 -4.33 -7.33
CA HIS A 96 -10.08 -4.10 -8.19
C HIS A 96 -9.00 -5.12 -7.85
N ALA A 97 -8.37 -5.72 -8.87
CA ALA A 97 -7.41 -6.82 -8.64
C ALA A 97 -6.12 -6.34 -7.96
N THR A 98 -5.65 -5.14 -8.30
CA THR A 98 -4.36 -4.59 -7.85
C THR A 98 -4.44 -3.09 -7.60
N ALA A 99 -3.45 -2.53 -6.89
CA ALA A 99 -3.35 -1.10 -6.69
C ALA A 99 -3.18 -0.32 -8.02
N ALA A 100 -2.47 -0.88 -8.99
CA ALA A 100 -2.33 -0.28 -10.31
C ALA A 100 -3.66 -0.25 -11.08
N ALA A 101 -4.46 -1.33 -11.00
CA ALA A 101 -5.79 -1.38 -11.60
C ALA A 101 -6.72 -0.34 -10.97
N LEU A 102 -6.71 -0.23 -9.63
CA LEU A 102 -7.49 0.78 -8.91
C LEU A 102 -7.04 2.21 -9.28
N ALA A 103 -5.73 2.48 -9.29
CA ALA A 103 -5.20 3.80 -9.63
C ALA A 103 -5.58 4.25 -11.06
N SER A 104 -5.69 3.29 -12.00
CA SER A 104 -6.08 3.56 -13.38
C SER A 104 -7.58 3.77 -13.53
N ALA A 105 -8.39 3.05 -12.76
CA ALA A 105 -9.86 3.11 -12.83
C ALA A 105 -10.42 4.27 -12.01
N ASP A 106 -9.99 4.42 -10.77
CA ASP A 106 -10.43 5.46 -9.83
C ASP A 106 -9.31 5.87 -8.87
N PRO A 107 -8.47 6.85 -9.25
CA PRO A 107 -7.41 7.37 -8.39
C PRO A 107 -7.96 8.07 -7.13
N GLY A 108 -9.19 8.56 -7.15
CA GLY A 108 -9.85 9.13 -5.99
C GLY A 108 -10.13 8.06 -4.93
N LEU A 109 -10.64 6.91 -5.32
CA LEU A 109 -10.86 5.78 -4.43
C LEU A 109 -9.55 5.24 -3.84
N LEU A 110 -8.47 5.21 -4.61
CA LEU A 110 -7.15 4.88 -4.06
C LEU A 110 -6.75 5.86 -2.94
N GLY A 111 -6.98 7.16 -3.14
CA GLY A 111 -6.77 8.19 -2.12
C GLY A 111 -7.63 7.94 -0.87
N GLU A 112 -8.90 7.57 -1.02
CA GLU A 112 -9.80 7.23 0.10
C GLU A 112 -9.32 6.00 0.88
N VAL A 113 -8.80 4.97 0.20
CA VAL A 113 -8.23 3.78 0.86
C VAL A 113 -7.01 4.15 1.70
N VAL A 114 -6.11 4.99 1.17
CA VAL A 114 -4.93 5.47 1.93
C VAL A 114 -5.35 6.37 3.10
N ALA A 115 -6.33 7.25 2.92
CA ALA A 115 -6.88 8.08 3.99
C ALA A 115 -7.57 7.24 5.07
N GLY A 116 -8.30 6.19 4.69
CA GLY A 116 -8.90 5.23 5.61
C GLY A 116 -7.83 4.50 6.44
N ALA A 117 -6.74 4.08 5.81
CA ALA A 117 -5.61 3.49 6.52
C ALA A 117 -5.00 4.47 7.54
N HIS A 118 -4.85 5.75 7.20
CA HIS A 118 -4.38 6.76 8.13
C HIS A 118 -5.37 6.99 9.30
N THR A 119 -6.67 6.98 9.02
CA THR A 119 -7.70 7.08 10.06
C THR A 119 -7.58 5.93 11.06
N VAL A 120 -7.40 4.69 10.58
CA VAL A 120 -7.16 3.53 11.44
C VAL A 120 -5.85 3.70 12.23
N ALA A 121 -4.78 4.21 11.60
CA ALA A 121 -3.50 4.45 12.29
C ALA A 121 -3.65 5.43 13.47
N LEU A 122 -4.50 6.47 13.33
CA LEU A 122 -4.84 7.39 14.42
C LEU A 122 -5.61 6.68 15.54
N GLN A 123 -6.64 5.88 15.20
CA GLN A 123 -7.44 5.11 16.15
C GLN A 123 -6.58 4.12 16.95
N GLU A 124 -5.64 3.45 16.27
CA GLU A 124 -4.69 2.50 16.87
C GLU A 124 -3.49 3.19 17.57
N ARG A 125 -3.47 4.51 17.64
CA ARG A 125 -2.40 5.31 18.25
C ARG A 125 -1.02 5.06 17.62
N LEU A 126 -1.00 4.78 16.32
CA LEU A 126 0.23 4.61 15.55
C LEU A 126 0.79 5.92 15.00
N VAL A 127 0.10 7.02 15.26
CA VAL A 127 0.52 8.38 14.91
C VAL A 127 0.28 9.26 16.13
N SER A 128 1.25 10.09 16.47
CA SER A 128 1.08 11.13 17.50
C SER A 128 0.93 12.50 16.85
N ASP A 129 0.21 13.40 17.46
CA ASP A 129 0.00 14.79 16.99
C ASP A 129 1.31 15.58 16.88
N GLY A 130 2.42 15.07 17.44
CA GLY A 130 3.74 15.69 17.39
C GLY A 130 4.75 15.03 16.46
N GLY A 131 4.37 14.00 15.68
CA GLY A 131 5.23 13.37 14.67
C GLY A 131 6.41 12.54 15.19
N THR A 132 6.49 12.32 16.50
CA THR A 132 7.56 11.54 17.14
C THR A 132 6.97 10.29 17.78
N GLU A 133 7.03 9.14 17.10
CA GLU A 133 6.67 7.84 17.66
C GLU A 133 5.16 7.69 18.02
N PRO A 134 4.58 6.60 17.73
CA PRO A 134 4.98 5.43 16.98
C PRO A 134 4.73 5.62 15.47
N GLY A 135 5.23 4.81 14.59
CA GLY A 135 5.02 4.85 13.16
C GLY A 135 4.24 3.64 12.66
N TYR A 136 3.83 3.68 11.41
CA TYR A 136 3.23 2.52 10.75
C TYR A 136 3.82 2.31 9.36
N ARG A 137 3.64 1.12 8.84
CA ARG A 137 3.97 0.76 7.46
C ARG A 137 2.69 0.43 6.72
N LEU A 138 2.53 0.97 5.53
CA LEU A 138 1.45 0.63 4.61
C LEU A 138 2.05 -0.14 3.43
N VAL A 139 1.56 -1.36 3.18
CA VAL A 139 2.09 -2.27 2.16
C VAL A 139 0.95 -2.80 1.31
N THR A 140 1.14 -2.83 0.00
CA THR A 140 0.26 -3.57 -0.91
C THR A 140 1.09 -4.51 -1.76
N ASN A 141 0.61 -5.73 -1.96
CA ASN A 141 1.26 -6.76 -2.75
C ASN A 141 0.58 -6.86 -4.12
N THR A 142 1.37 -6.90 -5.18
CA THR A 142 0.87 -7.09 -6.54
C THR A 142 1.54 -8.30 -7.18
N GLY A 143 0.73 -9.30 -7.48
CA GLY A 143 1.15 -10.55 -8.12
C GLY A 143 1.72 -11.60 -7.13
N PRO A 144 1.84 -12.85 -7.60
CA PRO A 144 2.15 -14.00 -6.75
C PRO A 144 3.57 -13.94 -6.16
N LYS A 145 4.55 -13.40 -6.88
CA LYS A 145 5.93 -13.26 -6.39
C LYS A 145 6.06 -12.21 -5.28
N ALA A 146 5.11 -11.28 -5.18
CA ALA A 146 5.03 -10.31 -4.10
C ALA A 146 4.15 -10.79 -2.93
N GLY A 147 3.61 -12.02 -2.99
CA GLY A 147 2.78 -12.59 -1.95
C GLY A 147 1.30 -12.18 -2.00
N GLN A 148 0.80 -11.70 -3.14
CA GLN A 148 -0.63 -11.44 -3.28
C GLN A 148 -1.39 -12.78 -3.32
N SER A 149 -2.13 -13.09 -2.26
CA SER A 149 -2.95 -14.31 -2.12
C SER A 149 -4.41 -14.10 -2.52
N VAL A 150 -4.94 -12.89 -2.36
CA VAL A 150 -6.31 -12.52 -2.74
C VAL A 150 -6.26 -11.48 -3.86
N HIS A 151 -6.93 -11.79 -4.99
CA HIS A 151 -6.99 -10.90 -6.15
C HIS A 151 -8.08 -9.81 -5.99
N HIS A 152 -8.01 -9.12 -4.90
CA HIS A 152 -8.73 -7.89 -4.58
C HIS A 152 -7.71 -7.00 -3.87
N VAL A 153 -7.51 -5.79 -4.37
CA VAL A 153 -6.50 -4.88 -3.82
C VAL A 153 -6.73 -4.64 -2.34
N HIS A 154 -5.69 -4.83 -1.57
CA HIS A 154 -5.69 -4.60 -0.13
C HIS A 154 -4.37 -3.98 0.30
N PHE A 155 -4.46 -3.15 1.31
CA PHE A 155 -3.32 -2.53 1.94
C PHE A 155 -3.20 -3.07 3.36
N HIS A 156 -2.03 -3.61 3.68
CA HIS A 156 -1.67 -4.01 5.05
C HIS A 156 -1.20 -2.78 5.81
N LEU A 157 -1.91 -2.40 6.84
CA LEU A 157 -1.48 -1.43 7.84
C LEU A 157 -0.81 -2.19 8.98
N LEU A 158 0.49 -1.98 9.16
CA LEU A 158 1.30 -2.67 10.15
C LEU A 158 1.89 -1.66 11.15
N GLY A 159 1.70 -1.92 12.44
CA GLY A 159 2.22 -1.03 13.48
C GLY A 159 2.35 -1.70 14.84
N GLY A 160 2.70 -0.90 15.86
CA GLY A 160 2.84 -1.37 17.24
C GLY A 160 4.17 -2.05 17.55
N ARG A 161 5.10 -2.10 16.62
CA ARG A 161 6.50 -2.53 16.82
C ARG A 161 7.44 -1.78 15.88
N ARG A 162 8.74 -1.83 16.16
CA ARG A 162 9.75 -1.34 15.23
C ARG A 162 9.73 -2.19 13.95
N MET A 163 9.77 -1.49 12.81
CA MET A 163 9.87 -2.09 11.49
C MET A 163 11.31 -2.03 11.01
N GLU A 164 11.83 -3.15 10.52
CA GLU A 164 13.19 -3.24 9.98
C GLU A 164 13.24 -2.83 8.50
N TRP A 165 14.45 -2.56 8.02
CA TRP A 165 14.75 -2.36 6.62
C TRP A 165 15.89 -3.31 6.22
N PRO A 166 15.81 -4.02 5.09
CA PRO A 166 14.74 -4.03 4.06
C PRO A 166 13.41 -4.63 4.56
N PRO A 167 12.28 -4.29 3.89
CA PRO A 167 10.93 -4.61 4.37
C PRO A 167 10.48 -6.06 4.16
N GLY A 168 11.31 -6.93 3.63
CA GLY A 168 11.00 -8.35 3.40
C GLY A 168 12.22 -9.19 3.29
#